data_ae9fe1d235d3677c03ed3221b060bd26
#
_entry.id   ae9fe1d235d3677c03ed3221b060bd26
#
_cell.length_a   1.000
_cell.length_b   1.000
_cell.length_c   1.000
_cell.angle_alpha   90.00
_cell.angle_beta   90.00
_cell.angle_gamma   90.00
#
_symmetry.space_group_name_H-M   'P 1'
#
loop_
_entity.id
_entity.type
_entity.pdbx_description
1 polymer ?
#
loop_
_entity_poly.entity_id
_entity_poly.type
_entity_poly.pdbx_seq_one_letter_code
_entity_poly.pdbx_strand_id
1 'polypeptide(L)'
;MKIFNIQRFSVYDGPGIRTAVFSAGCNLRCGWCHNPESVSGAQQLKFNADQCILCGRCFDLCEKKAHGLCGGLHTINRNVCEVCLNCTKECYAEALVPVCREVNAAELEKSIITDEEYFKHSGGGVTFTGGEPMLQICDLEEILKICKNRGIHTAVDTAGAVDFGSFEKIIPYCDLFLYDIKTFDGALHKKLTGQSNELILENLKKLSEISKTGGNFKLWVRIPVVGGANADIGEMTKIAGFLSGLNIDKCEFMAYHKLGEGKYKSLGLTAADSFKTPPPEFIEDIKNIFGRENIKI
;
A
#
# COMPACT_ATOMS: atom_id res chain seq x y z
N MET A 1 11.99 -1.96 -11.04
CA MET A 1 10.85 -1.52 -10.19
C MET A 1 11.32 -0.50 -9.16
N LYS A 2 10.56 0.59 -8.97
CA LYS A 2 10.82 1.55 -7.89
C LYS A 2 10.05 1.14 -6.64
N ILE A 3 10.75 0.96 -5.53
CA ILE A 3 10.19 0.55 -4.24
C ILE A 3 10.61 1.52 -3.13
N PHE A 4 9.85 1.56 -2.04
CA PHE A 4 10.25 2.32 -0.86
C PHE A 4 10.53 1.42 0.36
N ASN A 5 10.05 0.17 0.35
CA ASN A 5 10.31 -0.77 1.44
C ASN A 5 10.23 -2.23 0.97
N ILE A 6 10.90 -3.12 1.69
CA ILE A 6 10.67 -4.56 1.70
C ILE A 6 10.50 -4.96 3.15
N GLN A 7 9.32 -5.45 3.51
CA GLN A 7 9.02 -5.93 4.85
C GLN A 7 8.96 -7.46 4.84
N ARG A 8 9.84 -8.07 5.60
CA ARG A 8 9.86 -9.51 5.81
C ARG A 8 8.95 -9.89 6.97
N PHE A 9 8.50 -11.13 7.00
CA PHE A 9 7.66 -11.70 8.06
C PHE A 9 6.32 -10.98 8.26
N SER A 10 5.74 -10.43 7.20
CA SER A 10 4.39 -9.89 7.27
C SER A 10 3.35 -11.02 7.40
N VAL A 11 2.37 -10.82 8.27
CA VAL A 11 1.25 -11.75 8.52
C VAL A 11 -0.12 -11.15 8.19
N TYR A 12 -0.14 -9.91 7.68
CA TYR A 12 -1.37 -9.17 7.34
C TYR A 12 -1.52 -8.90 5.83
N ASP A 13 -0.55 -9.35 5.03
CA ASP A 13 -0.53 -9.10 3.58
C ASP A 13 -0.92 -10.34 2.77
N GLY A 14 -1.84 -11.15 3.28
CA GLY A 14 -2.31 -12.40 2.70
C GLY A 14 -2.03 -13.62 3.60
N PRO A 15 -2.22 -14.86 3.10
CA PRO A 15 -2.07 -16.07 3.90
C PRO A 15 -0.60 -16.36 4.24
N GLY A 16 -0.37 -16.92 5.41
CA GLY A 16 0.94 -17.36 5.89
C GLY A 16 1.92 -16.22 6.17
N ILE A 17 3.20 -16.55 6.27
CA ILE A 17 4.29 -15.58 6.44
C ILE A 17 4.69 -15.06 5.05
N ARG A 18 4.77 -13.73 4.90
CA ARG A 18 5.01 -13.13 3.60
C ARG A 18 6.16 -12.13 3.62
N THR A 19 6.79 -11.99 2.46
CA THR A 19 7.63 -10.84 2.16
C THR A 19 6.79 -9.83 1.40
N ALA A 20 6.53 -8.66 1.98
CA ALA A 20 5.78 -7.59 1.35
C ALA A 20 6.74 -6.60 0.67
N VAL A 21 6.59 -6.41 -0.64
CA VAL A 21 7.35 -5.47 -1.46
C VAL A 21 6.50 -4.23 -1.70
N PHE A 22 6.92 -3.10 -1.15
CA PHE A 22 6.16 -1.85 -1.20
C PHE A 22 6.62 -0.97 -2.37
N SER A 23 5.81 -0.92 -3.42
CA SER A 23 6.05 -0.09 -4.61
C SER A 23 5.86 1.40 -4.33
N ALA A 24 6.64 2.24 -5.01
CA ALA A 24 6.49 3.69 -4.99
C ALA A 24 5.64 4.17 -6.19
N GLY A 25 4.77 5.15 -5.93
CA GLY A 25 3.79 5.67 -6.87
C GLY A 25 2.39 5.13 -6.57
N CYS A 26 1.42 6.05 -6.45
CA CYS A 26 0.01 5.72 -6.33
C CYS A 26 -0.79 6.76 -7.12
N ASN A 27 -1.83 6.32 -7.79
CA ASN A 27 -2.75 7.22 -8.49
C ASN A 27 -3.92 7.68 -7.61
N LEU A 28 -4.10 7.10 -6.43
CA LEU A 28 -5.03 7.60 -5.42
C LEU A 28 -4.33 8.56 -4.43
N ARG A 29 -5.13 9.37 -3.75
CA ARG A 29 -4.71 10.36 -2.73
C ARG A 29 -5.57 10.22 -1.49
N CYS A 30 -5.63 8.98 -0.94
CA CYS A 30 -6.45 8.68 0.24
C CYS A 30 -6.02 9.56 1.41
N GLY A 31 -6.96 10.28 2.02
CA GLY A 31 -6.68 11.17 3.14
C GLY A 31 -6.13 10.47 4.38
N TRP A 32 -6.40 9.17 4.52
CA TRP A 32 -5.93 8.32 5.63
C TRP A 32 -4.74 7.41 5.23
N CYS A 33 -4.00 7.71 4.17
CA CYS A 33 -2.98 6.82 3.65
C CYS A 33 -1.94 6.45 4.73
N HIS A 34 -1.69 5.16 4.94
CA HIS A 34 -0.66 4.69 5.86
C HIS A 34 0.77 4.70 5.28
N ASN A 35 0.88 4.91 3.96
CA ASN A 35 2.14 4.94 3.23
C ASN A 35 2.29 6.24 2.42
N PRO A 36 2.29 7.43 3.09
CA PRO A 36 2.38 8.70 2.38
C PRO A 36 3.65 8.83 1.55
N GLU A 37 4.71 8.11 1.93
CA GLU A 37 5.97 8.02 1.21
C GLU A 37 5.83 7.42 -0.20
N SER A 38 4.82 6.57 -0.41
CA SER A 38 4.58 5.94 -1.71
C SER A 38 3.83 6.82 -2.70
N VAL A 39 3.12 7.84 -2.21
CA VAL A 39 2.09 8.53 -2.99
C VAL A 39 2.66 9.25 -4.23
N SER A 40 3.79 9.94 -4.10
CA SER A 40 4.32 10.75 -5.20
C SER A 40 5.00 9.93 -6.30
N GLY A 41 5.51 8.74 -5.99
CA GLY A 41 6.37 7.95 -6.89
C GLY A 41 7.72 8.62 -7.22
N ALA A 42 7.89 9.91 -6.91
CA ALA A 42 9.15 10.61 -7.04
C ALA A 42 10.05 10.35 -5.82
N GLN A 43 11.35 10.54 -6.00
CA GLN A 43 12.28 10.51 -4.88
C GLN A 43 11.98 11.63 -3.89
N GLN A 44 12.06 11.32 -2.61
CA GLN A 44 11.87 12.27 -1.52
C GLN A 44 12.96 12.08 -0.46
N LEU A 45 13.19 13.12 0.34
CA LEU A 45 14.06 13.05 1.49
C LEU A 45 13.22 12.85 2.76
N LYS A 46 13.38 11.70 3.42
CA LYS A 46 12.79 11.43 4.72
C LYS A 46 13.72 11.93 5.84
N PHE A 47 13.15 12.56 6.85
CA PHE A 47 13.88 13.06 8.01
C PHE A 47 13.27 12.53 9.31
N ASN A 48 14.00 11.68 9.99
CA ASN A 48 13.65 11.14 11.30
C ASN A 48 14.28 12.00 12.39
N ALA A 49 13.54 12.96 12.90
CA ALA A 49 14.06 13.95 13.85
C ALA A 49 14.60 13.31 15.14
N ASP A 50 13.98 12.24 15.61
CA ASP A 50 14.35 11.53 16.84
C ASP A 50 15.71 10.79 16.72
N GLN A 51 16.17 10.52 15.49
CA GLN A 51 17.48 9.93 15.22
C GLN A 51 18.58 10.99 15.02
N CYS A 52 18.21 12.27 14.88
CA CYS A 52 19.16 13.33 14.58
C CYS A 52 20.04 13.69 15.79
N ILE A 53 21.34 13.49 15.67
CA ILE A 53 22.34 13.81 16.70
C ILE A 53 22.90 15.25 16.58
N LEU A 54 22.33 16.08 15.72
CA LEU A 54 22.73 17.48 15.50
C LEU A 54 24.21 17.67 15.12
N CYS A 55 24.82 16.72 14.42
CA CYS A 55 26.26 16.77 14.07
C CYS A 55 26.62 17.85 13.03
N GLY A 56 25.64 18.47 12.36
CA GLY A 56 25.86 19.60 11.44
C GLY A 56 26.29 19.24 10.02
N ARG A 57 26.76 18.02 9.72
CA ARG A 57 27.31 17.64 8.40
C ARG A 57 26.40 17.96 7.22
N CYS A 58 25.10 17.73 7.38
CA CYS A 58 24.11 18.01 6.32
C CYS A 58 23.98 19.50 5.99
N PHE A 59 24.33 20.40 6.92
CA PHE A 59 24.33 21.85 6.67
C PHE A 59 25.49 22.25 5.75
N ASP A 60 26.66 21.65 5.94
CA ASP A 60 27.85 21.95 5.13
C ASP A 60 27.71 21.40 3.72
N LEU A 61 27.12 20.23 3.57
CA LEU A 61 26.92 19.54 2.28
C LEU A 61 25.80 20.12 1.42
N CYS A 62 24.88 20.88 2.01
CA CYS A 62 23.71 21.36 1.26
C CYS A 62 24.00 22.67 0.52
N GLU A 63 24.25 22.59 -0.79
CA GLU A 63 24.45 23.77 -1.65
C GLU A 63 23.26 24.73 -1.62
N LYS A 64 22.04 24.21 -1.48
CA LYS A 64 20.79 24.98 -1.42
C LYS A 64 20.49 25.53 -0.03
N LYS A 65 21.34 25.26 0.96
CA LYS A 65 21.13 25.69 2.34
C LYS A 65 19.74 25.35 2.88
N ALA A 66 19.23 24.16 2.51
CA ALA A 66 17.90 23.71 2.91
C ALA A 66 17.81 23.29 4.39
N HIS A 67 18.94 23.00 5.06
CA HIS A 67 18.98 22.62 6.46
C HIS A 67 19.11 23.86 7.34
N GLY A 68 18.41 23.88 8.49
CA GLY A 68 18.41 24.96 9.47
C GLY A 68 18.19 24.47 10.88
N LEU A 69 18.33 25.37 11.86
CA LEU A 69 17.98 25.14 13.25
C LEU A 69 16.83 26.07 13.63
N CYS A 70 15.83 25.52 14.29
CA CYS A 70 14.73 26.27 14.89
C CYS A 70 14.52 25.75 16.30
N GLY A 71 14.66 26.64 17.32
CA GLY A 71 14.54 26.23 18.72
C GLY A 71 15.53 25.13 19.15
N GLY A 72 16.72 25.06 18.54
CA GLY A 72 17.71 24.00 18.79
C GLY A 72 17.41 22.66 18.10
N LEU A 73 16.35 22.59 17.32
CA LEU A 73 15.98 21.39 16.55
C LEU A 73 16.37 21.57 15.08
N HIS A 74 16.84 20.49 14.46
CA HIS A 74 17.12 20.46 13.03
C HIS A 74 15.82 20.53 12.23
N THR A 75 15.79 21.40 11.24
CA THR A 75 14.66 21.59 10.32
C THR A 75 15.13 21.54 8.87
N ILE A 76 14.22 21.21 7.97
CA ILE A 76 14.48 21.20 6.52
C ILE A 76 13.46 22.10 5.82
N ASN A 77 13.97 23.12 5.12
CA ASN A 77 13.14 23.93 4.24
C ASN A 77 12.87 23.14 2.94
N ARG A 78 11.70 22.53 2.88
CA ARG A 78 11.26 21.69 1.74
C ARG A 78 11.06 22.48 0.44
N ASN A 79 10.86 23.80 0.52
CA ASN A 79 10.65 24.65 -0.67
C ASN A 79 11.95 24.91 -1.46
N VAL A 80 13.12 24.79 -0.80
CA VAL A 80 14.42 24.98 -1.47
C VAL A 80 15.19 23.68 -1.62
N CYS A 81 14.71 22.59 -1.03
CA CYS A 81 15.34 21.28 -1.12
C CYS A 81 15.06 20.65 -2.49
N GLU A 82 16.09 20.44 -3.29
CA GLU A 82 15.99 19.79 -4.62
C GLU A 82 16.08 18.26 -4.57
N VAL A 83 16.08 17.67 -3.38
CA VAL A 83 16.17 16.22 -3.17
C VAL A 83 17.40 15.58 -3.85
N CYS A 84 18.53 16.29 -3.87
CA CYS A 84 19.79 15.78 -4.45
C CYS A 84 20.42 14.63 -3.63
N LEU A 85 19.95 14.40 -2.40
CA LEU A 85 20.33 13.33 -1.46
C LEU A 85 21.80 13.35 -0.99
N ASN A 86 22.59 14.39 -1.29
CA ASN A 86 23.99 14.45 -0.81
C ASN A 86 24.07 14.37 0.72
N CYS A 87 23.12 14.99 1.44
CA CYS A 87 23.04 14.95 2.90
C CYS A 87 22.78 13.56 3.48
N THR A 88 22.22 12.62 2.72
CA THR A 88 21.96 11.26 3.20
C THR A 88 23.24 10.41 3.26
N LYS A 89 24.21 10.69 2.38
CA LYS A 89 25.46 9.92 2.27
C LYS A 89 26.35 10.07 3.52
N GLU A 90 26.26 11.21 4.21
CA GLU A 90 27.06 11.56 5.39
C GLU A 90 26.23 11.59 6.68
N CYS A 91 25.00 11.11 6.65
CA CYS A 91 24.15 11.04 7.82
C CYS A 91 24.35 9.71 8.56
N TYR A 92 25.41 9.59 9.35
CA TYR A 92 25.74 8.34 10.07
C TYR A 92 24.71 7.92 11.13
N ALA A 93 23.83 8.85 11.54
CA ALA A 93 22.70 8.56 12.41
C ALA A 93 21.46 8.05 11.63
N GLU A 94 21.56 7.95 10.29
CA GLU A 94 20.46 7.58 9.41
C GLU A 94 19.16 8.40 9.62
N ALA A 95 19.30 9.60 10.19
CA ALA A 95 18.20 10.53 10.37
C ALA A 95 17.66 11.06 9.03
N LEU A 96 18.54 11.16 8.04
CA LEU A 96 18.22 11.57 6.66
C LEU A 96 18.39 10.37 5.73
N VAL A 97 17.30 9.91 5.13
CA VAL A 97 17.30 8.76 4.23
C VAL A 97 16.49 9.03 2.96
N PRO A 98 16.89 8.46 1.81
CA PRO A 98 16.05 8.51 0.61
C PRO A 98 14.79 7.68 0.82
N VAL A 99 13.66 8.12 0.27
CA VAL A 99 12.39 7.40 0.38
C VAL A 99 12.37 6.19 -0.55
N CYS A 100 12.76 6.35 -1.80
CA CYS A 100 12.65 5.32 -2.82
C CYS A 100 14.01 4.86 -3.31
N ARG A 101 14.05 3.63 -3.79
CA ARG A 101 15.18 3.10 -4.58
C ARG A 101 14.66 2.31 -5.79
N GLU A 102 15.44 2.28 -6.84
CA GLU A 102 15.20 1.39 -7.97
C GLU A 102 15.86 0.04 -7.69
N VAL A 103 15.14 -1.02 -8.04
CA VAL A 103 15.62 -2.40 -7.93
C VAL A 103 15.26 -3.13 -9.21
N ASN A 104 16.15 -3.96 -9.69
CA ASN A 104 15.86 -4.85 -10.81
C ASN A 104 15.24 -6.18 -10.33
N ALA A 105 14.73 -6.99 -11.25
CA ALA A 105 14.05 -8.23 -10.91
C ALA A 105 14.98 -9.23 -10.19
N ALA A 106 16.26 -9.27 -10.54
CA ALA A 106 17.23 -10.18 -9.90
C ALA A 106 17.52 -9.80 -8.44
N GLU A 107 17.57 -8.49 -8.12
CA GLU A 107 17.74 -8.02 -6.74
C GLU A 107 16.48 -8.31 -5.90
N LEU A 108 15.29 -8.14 -6.48
CA LEU A 108 14.03 -8.50 -5.81
C LEU A 108 13.94 -10.00 -5.58
N GLU A 109 14.22 -10.80 -6.59
CA GLU A 109 14.28 -12.26 -6.49
C GLU A 109 15.18 -12.70 -5.34
N LYS A 110 16.42 -12.20 -5.31
CA LYS A 110 17.38 -12.51 -4.24
C LYS A 110 16.83 -12.16 -2.84
N SER A 111 16.13 -11.06 -2.72
CA SER A 111 15.52 -10.66 -1.45
C SER A 111 14.36 -11.59 -1.06
N ILE A 112 13.53 -11.98 -2.02
CA ILE A 112 12.34 -12.83 -1.81
C ILE A 112 12.74 -14.26 -1.43
N ILE A 113 13.69 -14.86 -2.14
CA ILE A 113 14.11 -16.26 -1.90
C ILE A 113 14.78 -16.46 -0.54
N THR A 114 15.26 -15.40 0.09
CA THR A 114 15.80 -15.46 1.47
C THR A 114 14.76 -15.98 2.46
N ASP A 115 13.47 -15.82 2.17
CA ASP A 115 12.37 -16.23 3.02
C ASP A 115 11.63 -17.49 2.53
N GLU A 116 12.14 -18.16 1.49
CA GLU A 116 11.45 -19.27 0.81
C GLU A 116 11.07 -20.42 1.76
N GLU A 117 11.92 -20.76 2.72
CA GLU A 117 11.62 -21.81 3.70
C GLU A 117 10.44 -21.43 4.60
N TYR A 118 10.32 -20.14 4.98
CA TYR A 118 9.15 -19.67 5.76
C TYR A 118 7.87 -19.74 4.92
N PHE A 119 7.95 -19.46 3.63
CA PHE A 119 6.80 -19.57 2.72
C PHE A 119 6.30 -21.02 2.65
N LYS A 120 7.19 -21.99 2.46
CA LYS A 120 6.86 -23.43 2.37
C LYS A 120 6.16 -23.92 3.64
N HIS A 121 6.66 -23.54 4.82
CA HIS A 121 6.13 -24.00 6.10
C HIS A 121 4.83 -23.33 6.52
N SER A 122 4.58 -22.09 6.07
CA SER A 122 3.40 -21.32 6.48
C SER A 122 2.29 -21.26 5.43
N GLY A 123 2.54 -21.74 4.21
CA GLY A 123 1.66 -21.48 3.06
C GLY A 123 1.66 -19.99 2.65
N GLY A 124 2.76 -19.28 2.95
CA GLY A 124 2.95 -17.88 2.63
C GLY A 124 3.55 -17.64 1.24
N GLY A 125 4.21 -16.50 1.06
CA GLY A 125 4.82 -16.12 -0.22
C GLY A 125 5.20 -14.65 -0.29
N VAL A 126 5.14 -14.07 -1.48
CA VAL A 126 5.42 -12.64 -1.69
C VAL A 126 4.12 -11.87 -1.95
N THR A 127 4.05 -10.65 -1.44
CA THR A 127 2.98 -9.68 -1.74
C THR A 127 3.56 -8.39 -2.30
N PHE A 128 3.08 -7.97 -3.45
CA PHE A 128 3.40 -6.68 -4.03
C PHE A 128 2.29 -5.70 -3.64
N THR A 129 2.64 -4.66 -2.92
CA THR A 129 1.76 -3.67 -2.28
C THR A 129 2.39 -2.28 -2.27
N GLY A 130 2.02 -1.40 -1.36
CA GLY A 130 2.67 -0.11 -1.06
C GLY A 130 1.91 1.09 -1.52
N GLY A 131 2.25 1.66 -2.69
CA GLY A 131 1.44 2.59 -3.44
C GLY A 131 0.41 1.82 -4.29
N GLU A 132 0.54 1.91 -5.60
CA GLU A 132 -0.20 1.04 -6.52
C GLU A 132 0.82 0.26 -7.37
N PRO A 133 1.06 -1.02 -7.08
CA PRO A 133 2.10 -1.80 -7.77
C PRO A 133 1.82 -1.95 -9.26
N MET A 134 0.55 -1.93 -9.67
CA MET A 134 0.14 -2.07 -11.07
C MET A 134 0.47 -0.84 -11.94
N LEU A 135 0.89 0.28 -11.35
CA LEU A 135 1.46 1.41 -12.12
C LEU A 135 2.83 1.07 -12.72
N GLN A 136 3.50 0.04 -12.21
CA GLN A 136 4.78 -0.46 -12.70
C GLN A 136 4.60 -1.85 -13.33
N ILE A 137 3.60 -2.00 -14.19
CA ILE A 137 3.08 -3.29 -14.65
C ILE A 137 4.15 -4.16 -15.35
N CYS A 138 5.08 -3.58 -16.11
CA CYS A 138 6.11 -4.36 -16.79
C CYS A 138 7.08 -5.01 -15.80
N ASP A 139 7.54 -4.24 -14.80
CA ASP A 139 8.43 -4.78 -13.75
C ASP A 139 7.68 -5.77 -12.84
N LEU A 140 6.40 -5.48 -12.54
CA LEU A 140 5.56 -6.36 -11.73
C LEU A 140 5.32 -7.70 -12.44
N GLU A 141 4.99 -7.70 -13.72
CA GLU A 141 4.81 -8.90 -14.52
C GLU A 141 6.09 -9.75 -14.54
N GLU A 142 7.25 -9.14 -14.75
CA GLU A 142 8.54 -9.83 -14.77
C GLU A 142 8.82 -10.57 -13.47
N ILE A 143 8.69 -9.88 -12.33
CA ILE A 143 8.98 -10.51 -11.03
C ILE A 143 7.94 -11.54 -10.62
N LEU A 144 6.65 -11.35 -10.97
CA LEU A 144 5.61 -12.35 -10.74
C LEU A 144 5.89 -13.64 -11.52
N LYS A 145 6.33 -13.54 -12.78
CA LYS A 145 6.77 -14.71 -13.58
C LYS A 145 7.91 -15.47 -12.91
N ILE A 146 8.91 -14.74 -12.42
CA ILE A 146 10.06 -15.36 -11.72
C ILE A 146 9.57 -16.10 -10.46
N CYS A 147 8.76 -15.47 -9.63
CA CYS A 147 8.22 -16.09 -8.43
C CYS A 147 7.36 -17.33 -8.75
N LYS A 148 6.50 -17.25 -9.76
CA LYS A 148 5.65 -18.36 -10.20
C LYS A 148 6.48 -19.56 -10.69
N ASN A 149 7.52 -19.32 -11.47
CA ASN A 149 8.43 -20.36 -11.97
C ASN A 149 9.21 -21.08 -10.83
N ARG A 150 9.37 -20.40 -9.68
CA ARG A 150 9.95 -20.99 -8.47
C ARG A 150 8.93 -21.70 -7.56
N GLY A 151 7.64 -21.64 -7.91
CA GLY A 151 6.58 -22.17 -7.05
C GLY A 151 6.31 -21.31 -5.81
N ILE A 152 6.75 -20.04 -5.78
CA ILE A 152 6.47 -19.10 -4.70
C ILE A 152 5.07 -18.52 -4.94
N HIS A 153 4.19 -18.64 -3.92
CA HIS A 153 2.85 -18.05 -3.96
C HIS A 153 2.92 -16.54 -4.02
N THR A 154 2.22 -15.96 -4.99
CA THR A 154 2.23 -14.52 -5.28
C THR A 154 0.92 -13.87 -4.91
N ALA A 155 0.99 -12.66 -4.36
CA ALA A 155 -0.19 -11.82 -4.14
C ALA A 155 0.07 -10.40 -4.65
N VAL A 156 -0.98 -9.76 -5.15
CA VAL A 156 -0.97 -8.35 -5.56
C VAL A 156 -2.05 -7.62 -4.78
N ASP A 157 -1.65 -6.62 -4.01
CA ASP A 157 -2.52 -5.74 -3.23
C ASP A 157 -2.73 -4.44 -4.02
N THR A 158 -3.95 -4.20 -4.47
CA THR A 158 -4.26 -3.13 -5.42
C THR A 158 -5.59 -2.45 -5.10
N ALA A 159 -5.64 -1.15 -5.35
CA ALA A 159 -6.91 -0.43 -5.37
C ALA A 159 -7.69 -0.59 -6.69
N GLY A 160 -7.09 -1.23 -7.69
CA GLY A 160 -7.75 -1.54 -8.95
C GLY A 160 -8.03 -0.36 -9.88
N ALA A 161 -7.50 0.82 -9.60
CA ALA A 161 -7.72 2.04 -10.40
C ALA A 161 -6.79 2.11 -11.63
N VAL A 162 -6.69 1.04 -12.39
CA VAL A 162 -5.83 0.89 -13.58
C VAL A 162 -6.62 0.28 -14.74
N ASP A 163 -6.10 0.40 -15.95
CA ASP A 163 -6.68 -0.28 -17.11
C ASP A 163 -6.72 -1.80 -16.92
N PHE A 164 -7.81 -2.47 -17.34
CA PHE A 164 -7.99 -3.91 -17.14
C PHE A 164 -6.91 -4.74 -17.85
N GLY A 165 -6.37 -4.28 -18.95
CA GLY A 165 -5.24 -4.91 -19.64
C GLY A 165 -4.01 -5.11 -18.75
N SER A 166 -3.88 -4.32 -17.69
CA SER A 166 -2.84 -4.55 -16.67
C SER A 166 -3.12 -5.82 -15.84
N PHE A 167 -4.37 -6.08 -15.50
CA PHE A 167 -4.76 -7.34 -14.83
C PHE A 167 -4.54 -8.54 -15.74
N GLU A 168 -4.94 -8.46 -17.02
CA GLU A 168 -4.77 -9.56 -17.98
C GLU A 168 -3.32 -10.02 -18.10
N LYS A 169 -2.36 -9.11 -18.01
CA LYS A 169 -0.92 -9.43 -18.05
C LYS A 169 -0.47 -10.26 -16.87
N ILE A 170 -1.02 -10.02 -15.66
CA ILE A 170 -0.53 -10.65 -14.44
C ILE A 170 -1.40 -11.78 -13.91
N ILE A 171 -2.65 -11.91 -14.35
CA ILE A 171 -3.56 -13.03 -13.97
C ILE A 171 -2.86 -14.40 -14.08
N PRO A 172 -2.08 -14.72 -15.13
CA PRO A 172 -1.42 -16.02 -15.22
C PRO A 172 -0.36 -16.28 -14.14
N TYR A 173 0.13 -15.25 -13.48
CA TYR A 173 1.26 -15.29 -12.54
C TYR A 173 0.88 -14.87 -11.11
N CYS A 174 -0.36 -14.46 -10.88
CA CYS A 174 -0.86 -14.03 -9.59
C CYS A 174 -1.76 -15.10 -8.98
N ASP A 175 -1.47 -15.54 -7.76
CA ASP A 175 -2.27 -16.55 -7.05
C ASP A 175 -3.37 -15.91 -6.19
N LEU A 176 -3.20 -14.64 -5.81
CA LEU A 176 -4.14 -13.90 -4.95
C LEU A 176 -4.18 -12.43 -5.31
N PHE A 177 -5.36 -11.91 -5.57
CA PHE A 177 -5.61 -10.47 -5.54
C PHE A 177 -6.17 -10.07 -4.18
N LEU A 178 -5.48 -9.15 -3.50
CA LEU A 178 -5.99 -8.38 -2.36
C LEU A 178 -6.55 -7.09 -2.93
N TYR A 179 -7.86 -7.01 -3.06
CA TYR A 179 -8.52 -5.94 -3.81
C TYR A 179 -9.22 -4.96 -2.89
N ASP A 180 -8.79 -3.71 -2.90
CA ASP A 180 -9.29 -2.68 -1.99
C ASP A 180 -10.57 -2.01 -2.50
N ILE A 181 -11.66 -2.09 -1.73
CA ILE A 181 -12.85 -1.27 -1.89
C ILE A 181 -12.91 -0.24 -0.76
N LYS A 182 -12.73 1.02 -1.09
CA LYS A 182 -12.66 2.10 -0.08
C LYS A 182 -14.02 2.71 0.23
N THR A 183 -14.87 2.90 -0.79
CA THR A 183 -16.28 3.28 -0.68
C THR A 183 -17.03 2.79 -1.92
N PHE A 184 -18.34 2.62 -1.82
CA PHE A 184 -19.23 2.34 -2.94
C PHE A 184 -19.73 3.63 -3.61
N ASP A 185 -20.05 4.65 -2.80
CA ASP A 185 -20.48 5.96 -3.30
C ASP A 185 -19.36 6.66 -4.07
N GLY A 186 -19.55 6.91 -5.37
CA GLY A 186 -18.53 7.48 -6.24
C GLY A 186 -18.16 8.93 -5.91
N ALA A 187 -19.11 9.73 -5.43
CA ALA A 187 -18.86 11.11 -5.02
C ALA A 187 -18.03 11.13 -3.73
N LEU A 188 -18.37 10.27 -2.77
CA LEU A 188 -17.62 10.09 -1.54
C LEU A 188 -16.21 9.55 -1.86
N HIS A 189 -16.09 8.56 -2.74
CA HIS A 189 -14.79 8.02 -3.16
C HIS A 189 -13.90 9.11 -3.72
N LYS A 190 -14.41 9.91 -4.67
CA LYS A 190 -13.66 11.02 -5.28
C LYS A 190 -13.23 12.06 -4.25
N LYS A 191 -14.10 12.40 -3.30
CA LYS A 191 -13.78 13.32 -2.20
C LYS A 191 -12.63 12.81 -1.32
N LEU A 192 -12.62 11.51 -1.03
CA LEU A 192 -11.70 10.89 -0.07
C LEU A 192 -10.38 10.44 -0.69
N THR A 193 -10.37 10.10 -1.98
CA THR A 193 -9.22 9.50 -2.67
C THR A 193 -8.71 10.28 -3.88
N GLY A 194 -9.44 11.29 -4.30
CA GLY A 194 -9.12 12.12 -5.46
C GLY A 194 -9.61 11.55 -6.80
N GLN A 195 -10.15 10.33 -6.86
CA GLN A 195 -10.63 9.68 -8.10
C GLN A 195 -12.01 9.05 -7.93
N SER A 196 -12.75 8.86 -9.05
CA SER A 196 -13.94 8.03 -9.11
C SER A 196 -13.60 6.54 -8.87
N ASN A 197 -14.56 5.77 -8.35
CA ASN A 197 -14.45 4.33 -8.17
C ASN A 197 -15.08 3.49 -9.30
N GLU A 198 -15.58 4.11 -10.34
CA GLU A 198 -16.26 3.39 -11.44
C GLU A 198 -15.38 2.31 -12.05
N LEU A 199 -14.13 2.67 -12.43
CA LEU A 199 -13.16 1.73 -12.97
C LEU A 199 -12.79 0.63 -11.95
N ILE A 200 -12.67 0.98 -10.68
CA ILE A 200 -12.38 0.05 -9.59
C ILE A 200 -13.47 -1.01 -9.47
N LEU A 201 -14.73 -0.59 -9.43
CA LEU A 201 -15.88 -1.49 -9.32
C LEU A 201 -16.07 -2.35 -10.58
N GLU A 202 -15.81 -1.78 -11.76
CA GLU A 202 -15.86 -2.50 -13.05
C GLU A 202 -14.76 -3.57 -13.11
N ASN A 203 -13.52 -3.25 -12.72
CA ASN A 203 -12.42 -4.19 -12.71
C ASN A 203 -12.66 -5.34 -11.72
N LEU A 204 -13.23 -5.05 -10.55
CA LEU A 204 -13.59 -6.10 -9.59
C LEU A 204 -14.65 -7.06 -10.17
N LYS A 205 -15.67 -6.55 -10.88
CA LYS A 205 -16.66 -7.40 -11.57
C LYS A 205 -15.98 -8.31 -12.58
N LYS A 206 -15.09 -7.78 -13.42
CA LYS A 206 -14.37 -8.56 -14.43
C LYS A 206 -13.49 -9.65 -13.80
N LEU A 207 -12.76 -9.33 -12.72
CA LEU A 207 -11.97 -10.33 -11.98
C LEU A 207 -12.86 -11.41 -11.38
N SER A 208 -14.00 -11.05 -10.80
CA SER A 208 -15.00 -11.98 -10.26
C SER A 208 -15.52 -12.93 -11.34
N GLU A 209 -15.85 -12.46 -12.54
CA GLU A 209 -16.30 -13.31 -13.64
C GLU A 209 -15.20 -14.27 -14.12
N ILE A 210 -13.94 -13.81 -14.21
CA ILE A 210 -12.81 -14.67 -14.56
C ILE A 210 -12.60 -15.74 -13.48
N SER A 211 -12.64 -15.37 -12.21
CA SER A 211 -12.52 -16.31 -11.09
C SER A 211 -13.62 -17.37 -11.13
N LYS A 212 -14.85 -17.00 -11.45
CA LYS A 212 -16.00 -17.90 -11.59
C LYS A 212 -15.87 -18.88 -12.76
N THR A 213 -15.24 -18.46 -13.86
CA THR A 213 -15.10 -19.26 -15.08
C THR A 213 -13.82 -20.08 -15.16
N GLY A 214 -13.07 -20.19 -14.05
CA GLY A 214 -11.87 -21.04 -13.94
C GLY A 214 -10.57 -20.27 -13.89
N GLY A 215 -10.59 -19.00 -13.56
CA GLY A 215 -9.38 -18.24 -13.24
C GLY A 215 -8.63 -18.89 -12.08
N ASN A 216 -7.34 -19.14 -12.28
CA ASN A 216 -6.50 -19.86 -11.30
C ASN A 216 -5.91 -18.89 -10.25
N PHE A 217 -6.75 -18.06 -9.66
CA PHE A 217 -6.38 -17.14 -8.58
C PHE A 217 -7.51 -17.03 -7.56
N LYS A 218 -7.18 -16.58 -6.35
CA LYS A 218 -8.14 -16.18 -5.32
C LYS A 218 -8.37 -14.68 -5.36
N LEU A 219 -9.57 -14.27 -4.97
CA LEU A 219 -9.98 -12.87 -4.92
C LEU A 219 -10.46 -12.52 -3.51
N TRP A 220 -9.62 -11.81 -2.74
CA TRP A 220 -9.99 -11.28 -1.44
C TRP A 220 -10.28 -9.79 -1.55
N VAL A 221 -11.43 -9.37 -1.08
CA VAL A 221 -11.78 -7.95 -1.00
C VAL A 221 -11.35 -7.40 0.36
N ARG A 222 -10.68 -6.27 0.37
CA ARG A 222 -10.23 -5.57 1.57
C ARG A 222 -10.95 -4.24 1.69
N ILE A 223 -11.48 -3.96 2.87
CA ILE A 223 -12.23 -2.73 3.13
C ILE A 223 -11.57 -2.00 4.29
N PRO A 224 -10.82 -0.91 4.03
CA PRO A 224 -10.37 -0.05 5.10
C PRO A 224 -11.58 0.60 5.75
N VAL A 225 -11.73 0.44 7.07
CA VAL A 225 -12.83 1.02 7.85
C VAL A 225 -12.30 2.19 8.64
N VAL A 226 -12.70 3.40 8.23
CA VAL A 226 -12.10 4.66 8.70
C VAL A 226 -13.18 5.56 9.29
N GLY A 227 -13.14 5.78 10.61
CA GLY A 227 -14.05 6.72 11.29
C GLY A 227 -13.85 8.15 10.77
N GLY A 228 -14.94 8.84 10.46
CA GLY A 228 -14.91 10.15 9.83
C GLY A 228 -14.74 10.13 8.30
N ALA A 229 -14.67 8.92 7.69
CA ALA A 229 -14.60 8.74 6.23
C ALA A 229 -15.71 7.83 5.72
N ASN A 230 -15.51 6.51 5.78
CA ASN A 230 -16.41 5.49 5.23
C ASN A 230 -17.05 4.60 6.30
N ALA A 231 -16.74 4.79 7.59
CA ALA A 231 -17.37 4.03 8.68
C ALA A 231 -18.82 4.51 8.90
N ASP A 232 -19.70 4.13 7.98
CA ASP A 232 -21.13 4.40 7.95
C ASP A 232 -21.89 3.13 7.58
N ILE A 233 -22.96 2.79 8.32
CA ILE A 233 -23.73 1.56 8.12
C ILE A 233 -24.37 1.51 6.74
N GLY A 234 -24.89 2.65 6.25
CA GLY A 234 -25.49 2.73 4.92
C GLY A 234 -24.48 2.48 3.82
N GLU A 235 -23.27 3.00 3.94
CA GLU A 235 -22.17 2.78 3.02
C GLU A 235 -21.72 1.30 3.03
N MET A 236 -21.54 0.71 4.21
CA MET A 236 -21.17 -0.70 4.35
C MET A 236 -22.26 -1.64 3.81
N THR A 237 -23.54 -1.29 3.98
CA THR A 237 -24.66 -2.06 3.39
C THR A 237 -24.63 -2.04 1.88
N LYS A 238 -24.31 -0.88 1.26
CA LYS A 238 -24.18 -0.79 -0.21
C LYS A 238 -23.00 -1.64 -0.72
N ILE A 239 -21.85 -1.61 0.00
CA ILE A 239 -20.71 -2.46 -0.34
C ILE A 239 -21.10 -3.94 -0.23
N ALA A 240 -21.73 -4.36 0.85
CA ALA A 240 -22.19 -5.74 1.04
C ALA A 240 -23.13 -6.19 -0.09
N GLY A 241 -24.15 -5.40 -0.41
CA GLY A 241 -25.08 -5.67 -1.51
C GLY A 241 -24.38 -5.76 -2.88
N PHE A 242 -23.34 -4.95 -3.12
CA PHE A 242 -22.55 -5.06 -4.33
C PHE A 242 -21.73 -6.36 -4.37
N LEU A 243 -21.07 -6.71 -3.27
CA LEU A 243 -20.20 -7.88 -3.20
C LEU A 243 -20.99 -9.20 -3.20
N SER A 244 -22.23 -9.23 -2.72
CA SER A 244 -23.07 -10.45 -2.70
C SER A 244 -23.35 -11.02 -4.10
N GLY A 245 -23.27 -10.17 -5.15
CA GLY A 245 -23.37 -10.59 -6.54
C GLY A 245 -22.08 -11.10 -7.18
N LEU A 246 -20.95 -11.08 -6.43
CA LEU A 246 -19.64 -11.38 -6.97
C LEU A 246 -19.08 -12.71 -6.43
N ASN A 247 -18.24 -13.36 -7.24
CA ASN A 247 -17.45 -14.53 -6.81
C ASN A 247 -16.16 -14.06 -6.16
N ILE A 248 -16.19 -13.91 -4.84
CA ILE A 248 -15.03 -13.56 -4.00
C ILE A 248 -14.77 -14.66 -2.98
N ASP A 249 -13.51 -14.93 -2.65
CA ASP A 249 -13.15 -15.98 -1.69
C ASP A 249 -13.27 -15.50 -0.25
N LYS A 250 -13.02 -14.22 0.01
CA LYS A 250 -13.02 -13.62 1.34
C LYS A 250 -13.18 -12.10 1.30
N CYS A 251 -13.77 -11.53 2.36
CA CYS A 251 -13.75 -10.10 2.64
C CYS A 251 -13.04 -9.83 3.97
N GLU A 252 -12.16 -8.84 4.02
CA GLU A 252 -11.42 -8.44 5.23
C GLU A 252 -11.69 -6.97 5.56
N PHE A 253 -11.99 -6.69 6.84
CA PHE A 253 -12.11 -5.33 7.34
C PHE A 253 -10.80 -4.88 7.99
N MET A 254 -10.26 -3.77 7.53
CA MET A 254 -9.03 -3.18 8.03
C MET A 254 -9.35 -1.93 8.83
N ALA A 255 -9.49 -2.07 10.15
CA ALA A 255 -9.75 -0.93 11.02
C ALA A 255 -8.59 0.07 10.97
N TYR A 256 -8.92 1.33 10.71
CA TYR A 256 -7.94 2.42 10.71
C TYR A 256 -7.26 2.57 12.07
N HIS A 257 -5.96 2.85 12.06
CA HIS A 257 -5.17 3.20 13.23
C HIS A 257 -4.18 4.34 12.91
N LYS A 258 -3.74 5.07 13.92
CA LYS A 258 -2.89 6.26 13.75
C LYS A 258 -1.38 6.00 13.60
N LEU A 259 -0.94 4.75 13.53
CA LEU A 259 0.50 4.41 13.47
C LEU A 259 1.23 4.98 12.25
N GLY A 260 0.50 5.32 11.17
CA GLY A 260 1.07 5.97 9.99
C GLY A 260 1.38 7.46 10.15
N GLU A 261 0.87 8.15 11.18
CA GLU A 261 1.01 9.61 11.32
C GLU A 261 2.46 10.10 11.42
N GLY A 262 3.33 9.32 12.09
CA GLY A 262 4.76 9.62 12.19
C GLY A 262 5.47 9.70 10.82
N LYS A 263 4.99 8.95 9.83
CA LYS A 263 5.54 8.98 8.48
C LYS A 263 5.29 10.33 7.78
N TYR A 264 4.11 10.92 7.99
CA TYR A 264 3.81 12.26 7.46
C TYR A 264 4.79 13.29 7.99
N LYS A 265 5.01 13.32 9.31
CA LYS A 265 5.96 14.23 9.95
C LYS A 265 7.37 14.09 9.36
N SER A 266 7.83 12.85 9.15
CA SER A 266 9.17 12.59 8.60
C SER A 266 9.35 13.07 7.15
N LEU A 267 8.23 13.21 6.41
CA LEU A 267 8.19 13.76 5.06
C LEU A 267 7.95 15.28 5.03
N GLY A 268 7.72 15.91 6.20
CA GLY A 268 7.31 17.31 6.28
C GLY A 268 5.87 17.55 5.84
N LEU A 269 5.03 16.51 5.94
CA LEU A 269 3.60 16.56 5.64
C LEU A 269 2.80 16.60 6.95
N THR A 270 1.55 17.01 6.84
CA THR A 270 0.58 16.99 7.95
C THR A 270 -0.42 15.85 7.71
N ALA A 271 -0.57 14.96 8.68
CA ALA A 271 -1.65 13.98 8.66
C ALA A 271 -2.99 14.68 8.94
N ALA A 272 -4.08 14.16 8.39
CA ALA A 272 -5.41 14.71 8.64
C ALA A 272 -5.94 14.22 10.00
N ASP A 273 -6.27 15.15 10.89
CA ASP A 273 -6.81 14.85 12.23
C ASP A 273 -8.26 14.36 12.24
N SER A 274 -8.95 14.43 11.10
CA SER A 274 -10.37 14.07 10.97
C SER A 274 -10.64 12.56 11.04
N PHE A 275 -9.63 11.72 10.82
CA PHE A 275 -9.79 10.27 10.77
C PHE A 275 -9.60 9.62 12.14
N LYS A 276 -10.46 8.63 12.44
CA LYS A 276 -10.51 7.97 13.74
C LYS A 276 -10.55 6.46 13.58
N THR A 277 -10.02 5.73 14.54
CA THR A 277 -10.25 4.30 14.68
C THR A 277 -11.74 4.06 14.88
N PRO A 278 -12.38 3.18 14.08
CA PRO A 278 -13.78 2.83 14.31
C PRO A 278 -13.92 2.08 15.66
N PRO A 279 -15.03 2.23 16.37
CA PRO A 279 -15.25 1.47 17.60
C PRO A 279 -15.41 -0.02 17.28
N PRO A 280 -15.00 -0.92 18.21
CA PRO A 280 -15.08 -2.37 17.98
C PRO A 280 -16.50 -2.85 17.65
N GLU A 281 -17.52 -2.25 18.27
CA GLU A 281 -18.94 -2.57 18.04
C GLU A 281 -19.32 -2.34 16.57
N PHE A 282 -18.81 -1.28 15.95
CA PHE A 282 -19.06 -1.00 14.54
C PHE A 282 -18.48 -2.11 13.63
N ILE A 283 -17.31 -2.64 13.97
CA ILE A 283 -16.72 -3.77 13.22
C ILE A 283 -17.59 -5.02 13.33
N GLU A 284 -18.17 -5.30 14.49
CA GLU A 284 -19.09 -6.44 14.65
C GLU A 284 -20.41 -6.22 13.91
N ASP A 285 -20.94 -5.01 13.91
CA ASP A 285 -22.14 -4.65 13.15
C ASP A 285 -21.97 -4.90 11.65
N ILE A 286 -20.85 -4.45 11.08
CA ILE A 286 -20.57 -4.67 9.65
C ILE A 286 -20.31 -6.14 9.33
N LYS A 287 -19.67 -6.91 10.19
CA LYS A 287 -19.55 -8.37 10.00
C LYS A 287 -20.93 -9.04 9.93
N ASN A 288 -21.87 -8.62 10.79
CA ASN A 288 -23.23 -9.13 10.76
C ASN A 288 -23.97 -8.76 9.46
N ILE A 289 -23.76 -7.54 8.92
CA ILE A 289 -24.31 -7.11 7.64
C ILE A 289 -23.79 -7.99 6.51
N PHE A 290 -22.47 -8.17 6.40
CA PHE A 290 -21.84 -8.99 5.36
C PHE A 290 -22.17 -10.48 5.50
N GLY A 291 -22.30 -10.99 6.74
CA GLY A 291 -22.73 -12.36 7.00
C GLY A 291 -24.16 -12.66 6.50
N ARG A 292 -25.09 -11.68 6.58
CA ARG A 292 -26.45 -11.81 6.03
C ARG A 292 -26.46 -11.91 4.49
N GLU A 293 -25.48 -11.31 3.84
CA GLU A 293 -25.27 -11.40 2.39
C GLU A 293 -24.45 -12.64 1.99
N ASN A 294 -24.18 -13.57 2.90
CA ASN A 294 -23.36 -14.79 2.71
C ASN A 294 -21.93 -14.50 2.24
N ILE A 295 -21.38 -13.34 2.56
CA ILE A 295 -20.00 -13.00 2.26
C ILE A 295 -19.09 -13.58 3.35
N LYS A 296 -18.11 -14.39 2.94
CA LYS A 296 -17.11 -14.96 3.86
C LYS A 296 -16.17 -13.86 4.37
N ILE A 297 -16.03 -13.75 5.67
CA ILE A 297 -15.17 -12.79 6.36
C ILE A 297 -13.91 -13.47 6.87
#